data_b79e64111d989c7fce28b94d869d69e7
#
_entry.id   b79e64111d989c7fce28b94d869d69e7
#
_cell.length_a   1.000
_cell.length_b   1.000
_cell.length_c   1.000
_cell.angle_alpha   90.00
_cell.angle_beta   90.00
_cell.angle_gamma   90.00
#
_symmetry.space_group_name_H-M   'P 1'
#
loop_
_entity.id
_entity.type
_entity.pdbx_description
1 polymer ?
#
loop_
_entity_poly.entity_id
_entity_poly.type
_entity_poly.pdbx_seq_one_letter_code
_entity_poly.pdbx_strand_id
1 'polypeptide(L)'
;MHVQTAETLTFYGQYGKRIFDIVGAFILLLMTFPLMLGVFLLLLLTTGRPIFFKQIRTGYDHQRFIIWKLRTMTVQATPVNLPAISAEGIPDDYFFKTDQDTRITKIGAILRKLSIDEIPQLLNVLKGDMSIVGPRPEVPAITNSYSALQARRLEVRPGLTGLAQINGRSNISHGQKISYDIHYVDNISFWGDFKIVVKTLFVVFARTGAY
;
A
#
# COMPACT_ATOMS: atom_id res chain seq x y z
N MET A 1 10.50 -16.82 24.72
CA MET A 1 11.55 -16.74 23.69
C MET A 1 11.36 -17.93 22.76
N HIS A 2 10.43 -17.83 21.80
CA HIS A 2 10.26 -18.82 20.72
C HIS A 2 10.67 -18.12 19.42
N VAL A 3 11.93 -18.33 19.05
CA VAL A 3 12.38 -18.14 17.69
C VAL A 3 11.68 -19.25 16.90
N GLN A 4 10.55 -18.93 16.25
CA GLN A 4 10.05 -19.80 15.19
C GLN A 4 11.01 -19.66 14.02
N THR A 5 11.83 -20.66 13.92
CA THR A 5 12.75 -20.92 12.82
C THR A 5 11.97 -20.98 11.50
N ALA A 6 12.66 -20.58 10.43
CA ALA A 6 12.23 -20.49 9.02
C ALA A 6 11.68 -21.80 8.38
N GLU A 7 11.05 -22.69 9.14
CA GLU A 7 10.79 -24.08 8.73
C GLU A 7 9.39 -24.37 8.16
N THR A 8 8.51 -23.40 7.98
CA THR A 8 7.19 -23.70 7.40
C THR A 8 6.68 -22.65 6.40
N LEU A 9 7.56 -22.01 5.63
CA LEU A 9 7.06 -21.35 4.43
C LEU A 9 6.55 -22.41 3.46
N THR A 10 5.24 -22.41 3.23
CA THR A 10 4.65 -23.26 2.18
C THR A 10 5.38 -23.00 0.85
N PHE A 11 5.40 -23.98 -0.07
CA PHE A 11 5.95 -23.81 -1.41
C PHE A 11 5.48 -22.50 -2.07
N TYR A 12 4.22 -22.11 -1.80
CA TYR A 12 3.70 -20.84 -2.26
C TYR A 12 4.45 -19.64 -1.64
N GLY A 13 4.70 -19.63 -0.34
CA GLY A 13 5.43 -18.53 0.32
C GLY A 13 6.85 -18.34 -0.21
N GLN A 14 7.54 -19.43 -0.57
CA GLN A 14 8.91 -19.38 -1.07
C GLN A 14 9.00 -18.96 -2.55
N TYR A 15 8.20 -19.55 -3.43
CA TYR A 15 8.33 -19.39 -4.88
C TYR A 15 7.03 -18.92 -5.55
N GLY A 16 5.90 -19.53 -5.20
CA GLY A 16 4.62 -19.29 -5.86
C GLY A 16 4.13 -17.86 -5.73
N LYS A 17 4.37 -17.24 -4.58
CA LYS A 17 4.00 -15.84 -4.32
C LYS A 17 4.64 -14.88 -5.32
N ARG A 18 5.91 -15.03 -5.59
CA ARG A 18 6.62 -14.15 -6.54
C ARG A 18 6.14 -14.32 -7.96
N ILE A 19 5.84 -15.57 -8.36
CA ILE A 19 5.24 -15.85 -9.68
C ILE A 19 3.86 -15.23 -9.77
N PHE A 20 3.01 -15.40 -8.75
CA PHE A 20 1.69 -14.76 -8.66
C PHE A 20 1.80 -13.23 -8.81
N ASP A 21 2.73 -12.59 -8.11
CA ASP A 21 2.97 -11.15 -8.16
C ASP A 21 3.39 -10.69 -9.56
N ILE A 22 4.35 -11.36 -10.19
CA ILE A 22 4.86 -10.97 -11.52
C ILE A 22 3.76 -11.12 -12.58
N VAL A 23 3.14 -12.30 -12.62
CA VAL A 23 2.11 -12.60 -13.62
C VAL A 23 0.90 -11.69 -13.43
N GLY A 24 0.43 -11.55 -12.19
CA GLY A 24 -0.71 -10.69 -11.88
C GLY A 24 -0.43 -9.21 -12.17
N ALA A 25 0.75 -8.69 -11.78
CA ALA A 25 1.11 -7.31 -12.05
C ALA A 25 1.25 -7.04 -13.55
N PHE A 26 1.82 -7.97 -14.32
CA PHE A 26 1.94 -7.84 -15.77
C PHE A 26 0.56 -7.79 -16.44
N ILE A 27 -0.34 -8.71 -16.10
CA ILE A 27 -1.71 -8.74 -16.62
C ILE A 27 -2.44 -7.45 -16.27
N LEU A 28 -2.39 -7.01 -15.01
CA LEU A 28 -3.04 -5.78 -14.56
C LEU A 28 -2.50 -4.53 -15.27
N LEU A 29 -1.19 -4.44 -15.49
CA LEU A 29 -0.59 -3.34 -16.26
C LEU A 29 -1.09 -3.34 -17.71
N LEU A 30 -1.13 -4.51 -18.36
CA LEU A 30 -1.62 -4.63 -19.73
C LEU A 30 -3.09 -4.21 -19.83
N MET A 31 -3.94 -4.70 -18.92
CA MET A 31 -5.37 -4.36 -18.89
C MET A 31 -5.63 -2.87 -18.58
N THR A 32 -4.83 -2.29 -17.70
CA THR A 32 -5.02 -0.89 -17.29
C THR A 32 -4.27 0.11 -18.17
N PHE A 33 -3.44 -0.34 -19.12
CA PHE A 33 -2.63 0.52 -19.97
C PHE A 33 -3.44 1.57 -20.74
N PRO A 34 -4.56 1.24 -21.46
CA PRO A 34 -5.36 2.26 -22.15
C PRO A 34 -5.92 3.31 -21.20
N LEU A 35 -6.40 2.88 -20.01
CA LEU A 35 -6.89 3.79 -18.96
C LEU A 35 -5.77 4.71 -18.48
N MET A 36 -4.59 4.16 -18.20
CA MET A 36 -3.43 4.93 -17.73
C MET A 36 -2.98 5.96 -18.76
N LEU A 37 -3.02 5.64 -20.06
CA LEU A 37 -2.71 6.59 -21.11
C LEU A 37 -3.69 7.78 -21.09
N GLY A 38 -5.01 7.51 -21.01
CA GLY A 38 -6.03 8.55 -20.90
C GLY A 38 -5.87 9.42 -19.66
N VAL A 39 -5.63 8.80 -18.48
CA VAL A 39 -5.40 9.53 -17.23
C VAL A 39 -4.11 10.35 -17.29
N PHE A 40 -3.05 9.83 -17.90
CA PHE A 40 -1.80 10.56 -18.10
C PHE A 40 -2.02 11.85 -18.91
N LEU A 41 -2.72 11.75 -20.05
CA LEU A 41 -3.05 12.91 -20.88
C LEU A 41 -3.95 13.89 -20.13
N LEU A 42 -4.96 13.41 -19.41
CA LEU A 42 -5.83 14.25 -18.58
C LEU A 42 -5.05 15.02 -17.54
N LEU A 43 -4.16 14.38 -16.80
CA LEU A 43 -3.32 15.05 -15.80
C LEU A 43 -2.35 16.05 -16.44
N LEU A 44 -1.77 15.70 -17.59
CA LEU A 44 -0.87 16.62 -18.32
C LEU A 44 -1.58 17.91 -18.72
N LEU A 45 -2.83 17.80 -19.22
CA LEU A 45 -3.61 18.94 -19.68
C LEU A 45 -4.20 19.78 -18.54
N THR A 46 -4.52 19.17 -17.41
CA THR A 46 -5.24 19.83 -16.32
C THR A 46 -4.35 20.30 -15.16
N THR A 47 -3.41 19.45 -14.75
CA THR A 47 -2.53 19.75 -13.59
C THR A 47 -1.07 19.98 -13.97
N GLY A 48 -0.70 19.71 -15.23
CA GLY A 48 0.66 19.88 -15.73
C GLY A 48 1.66 18.91 -15.10
N ARG A 49 2.96 19.17 -15.29
CA ARG A 49 4.06 18.36 -14.73
C ARG A 49 4.39 18.75 -13.28
N PRO A 50 4.96 17.82 -12.47
CA PRO A 50 5.18 16.39 -12.73
C PRO A 50 3.88 15.58 -12.62
N ILE A 51 3.71 14.53 -13.42
CA ILE A 51 2.51 13.67 -13.40
C ILE A 51 2.63 12.61 -12.31
N PHE A 52 3.84 12.13 -12.07
CA PHE A 52 4.11 11.13 -11.04
C PHE A 52 4.55 11.79 -9.73
N PHE A 53 4.03 11.24 -8.65
CA PHE A 53 4.50 11.48 -7.30
C PHE A 53 5.38 10.31 -6.85
N LYS A 54 6.49 10.62 -6.19
CA LYS A 54 7.47 9.67 -5.67
C LYS A 54 7.69 9.92 -4.20
N GLN A 55 7.72 8.87 -3.40
CA GLN A 55 7.98 8.96 -1.96
C GLN A 55 8.78 7.75 -1.49
N ILE A 56 9.71 7.99 -0.57
CA ILE A 56 10.45 6.90 0.08
C ILE A 56 9.52 6.19 1.05
N ARG A 57 9.49 4.86 0.99
CA ARG A 57 8.75 3.96 1.88
C ARG A 57 9.69 2.88 2.40
N THR A 58 9.29 2.28 3.54
CA THR A 58 9.94 1.10 4.09
C THR A 58 9.28 -0.14 3.51
N GLY A 59 10.10 -1.05 3.01
CA GLY A 59 9.71 -2.33 2.43
C GLY A 59 10.17 -3.52 3.26
N TYR A 60 10.38 -4.66 2.57
CA TYR A 60 10.88 -5.89 3.15
C TYR A 60 12.21 -5.66 3.88
N ASP A 61 12.36 -6.26 5.05
CA ASP A 61 13.57 -6.20 5.88
C ASP A 61 14.12 -4.77 6.05
N HIS A 62 13.22 -3.84 6.38
CA HIS A 62 13.54 -2.42 6.59
C HIS A 62 14.17 -1.70 5.38
N GLN A 63 14.29 -2.32 4.21
CA GLN A 63 14.86 -1.71 3.03
C GLN A 63 13.99 -0.55 2.54
N ARG A 64 14.63 0.54 2.15
CA ARG A 64 13.93 1.71 1.62
C ARG A 64 13.76 1.57 0.11
N PHE A 65 12.57 1.91 -0.39
CA PHE A 65 12.29 1.95 -1.82
C PHE A 65 11.47 3.18 -2.18
N ILE A 66 11.39 3.51 -3.46
CA ILE A 66 10.59 4.63 -3.97
C ILE A 66 9.28 4.08 -4.49
N ILE A 67 8.18 4.45 -3.81
CA ILE A 67 6.83 4.15 -4.29
C ILE A 67 6.41 5.13 -5.39
N TRP A 68 5.73 4.63 -6.42
CA TRP A 68 5.22 5.42 -7.52
C TRP A 68 3.72 5.59 -7.44
N LYS A 69 3.24 6.83 -7.59
CA LYS A 69 1.81 7.15 -7.68
C LYS A 69 1.56 8.21 -8.76
N LEU A 70 0.32 8.33 -9.22
CA LEU A 70 -0.07 9.54 -9.93
C LEU A 70 -0.21 10.69 -8.95
N ARG A 71 0.15 11.90 -9.39
CA ARG A 71 -0.01 13.10 -8.60
C ARG A 71 -1.49 13.49 -8.50
N THR A 72 -2.02 13.50 -7.29
CA THR A 72 -3.40 13.87 -6.98
C THR A 72 -3.52 15.15 -6.15
N MET A 73 -2.38 15.75 -5.80
CA MET A 73 -2.29 16.98 -5.00
C MET A 73 -1.60 18.10 -5.80
N THR A 74 -1.81 19.34 -5.36
CA THR A 74 -1.11 20.52 -5.90
C THR A 74 0.40 20.44 -5.66
N VAL A 75 1.19 21.07 -6.53
CA VAL A 75 2.68 21.02 -6.44
C VAL A 75 3.22 21.70 -5.16
N GLN A 76 2.48 22.69 -4.64
CA GLN A 76 2.85 23.45 -3.43
C GLN A 76 2.35 22.80 -2.14
N ALA A 77 1.88 21.54 -2.19
CA ALA A 77 1.38 20.84 -1.01
C ALA A 77 2.50 20.69 0.03
N THR A 78 2.35 21.35 1.17
CA THR A 78 3.22 21.15 2.34
C THR A 78 3.14 19.69 2.80
N PRO A 79 4.26 19.07 3.19
CA PRO A 79 4.21 17.74 3.80
C PRO A 79 3.23 17.73 4.99
N VAL A 80 2.48 16.65 5.14
CA VAL A 80 1.70 16.46 6.38
C VAL A 80 2.69 16.36 7.52
N ASN A 81 2.55 17.21 8.53
CA ASN A 81 3.22 16.96 9.79
C ASN A 81 2.68 15.62 10.31
N LEU A 82 3.53 14.61 10.33
CA LEU A 82 3.23 13.40 11.08
C LEU A 82 2.99 13.82 12.53
N PRO A 83 2.06 13.17 13.26
CA PRO A 83 1.94 13.42 14.68
C PRO A 83 3.32 13.27 15.32
N ALA A 84 3.58 14.05 16.35
CA ALA A 84 4.82 13.89 17.11
C ALA A 84 4.87 12.42 17.57
N ILE A 85 5.74 11.65 16.91
CA ILE A 85 5.94 10.24 17.26
C ILE A 85 6.70 10.29 18.57
N SER A 86 6.05 9.88 19.68
CA SER A 86 6.69 9.78 20.97
C SER A 86 7.78 8.69 20.95
N ALA A 87 8.66 8.68 21.96
CA ALA A 87 9.63 7.60 22.12
C ALA A 87 8.96 6.22 22.28
N GLU A 88 7.68 6.20 22.65
CA GLU A 88 6.86 4.99 22.83
C GLU A 88 6.21 4.52 21.52
N GLY A 89 6.41 5.23 20.39
CA GLY A 89 5.83 4.91 19.09
C GLY A 89 4.48 5.57 18.82
N ILE A 90 3.73 4.98 17.91
CA ILE A 90 2.37 5.44 17.54
C ILE A 90 1.36 4.67 18.40
N PRO A 91 0.45 5.36 19.11
CA PRO A 91 -0.59 4.70 19.90
C PRO A 91 -1.46 3.76 19.05
N ASP A 92 -1.88 2.63 19.62
CA ASP A 92 -2.69 1.62 18.92
C ASP A 92 -4.08 2.16 18.53
N ASP A 93 -4.63 3.11 19.27
CA ASP A 93 -5.90 3.77 18.99
C ASP A 93 -5.80 4.93 17.98
N TYR A 94 -4.58 5.27 17.51
CA TYR A 94 -4.37 6.35 16.57
C TYR A 94 -4.99 6.08 15.19
N PHE A 95 -5.65 7.08 14.63
CA PHE A 95 -6.22 7.06 13.27
C PHE A 95 -5.46 8.01 12.35
N PHE A 96 -4.93 7.49 11.23
CA PHE A 96 -4.25 8.29 10.21
C PHE A 96 -5.21 9.05 9.28
N LYS A 97 -6.47 9.18 9.68
CA LYS A 97 -7.48 9.84 8.86
C LYS A 97 -7.31 11.36 8.97
N THR A 98 -7.21 12.03 7.82
CA THR A 98 -7.27 13.50 7.72
C THR A 98 -8.53 13.84 6.94
N ASP A 99 -9.54 14.35 7.62
CA ASP A 99 -10.76 14.84 6.97
C ASP A 99 -10.42 16.11 6.18
N GLN A 100 -10.80 16.16 4.91
CA GLN A 100 -10.69 17.32 3.99
C GLN A 100 -9.27 17.87 3.78
N ASP A 101 -8.41 17.08 3.13
CA ASP A 101 -7.13 17.59 2.66
C ASP A 101 -7.33 18.55 1.46
N THR A 102 -7.31 19.85 1.71
CA THR A 102 -7.51 20.91 0.70
C THR A 102 -6.47 20.91 -0.42
N ARG A 103 -5.38 20.16 -0.28
CA ARG A 103 -4.32 20.01 -1.28
C ARG A 103 -4.74 19.10 -2.44
N ILE A 104 -5.78 18.29 -2.23
CA ILE A 104 -6.24 17.31 -3.24
C ILE A 104 -6.97 18.06 -4.36
N THR A 105 -6.56 17.83 -5.60
CA THR A 105 -7.25 18.39 -6.78
C THR A 105 -8.58 17.66 -7.02
N LYS A 106 -9.55 18.31 -7.70
CA LYS A 106 -10.85 17.69 -8.03
C LYS A 106 -10.67 16.37 -8.80
N ILE A 107 -9.77 16.33 -9.78
CA ILE A 107 -9.42 15.11 -10.52
C ILE A 107 -8.71 14.11 -9.60
N GLY A 108 -7.79 14.60 -8.76
CA GLY A 108 -7.10 13.78 -7.78
C GLY A 108 -8.04 13.05 -6.82
N ALA A 109 -9.12 13.70 -6.39
CA ALA A 109 -10.14 13.08 -5.54
C ALA A 109 -10.82 11.89 -6.25
N ILE A 110 -11.13 12.03 -7.54
CA ILE A 110 -11.72 10.94 -8.34
C ILE A 110 -10.72 9.78 -8.48
N LEU A 111 -9.45 10.07 -8.81
CA LEU A 111 -8.42 9.06 -8.97
C LEU A 111 -8.17 8.27 -7.67
N ARG A 112 -8.12 8.96 -6.52
CA ARG A 112 -8.00 8.33 -5.19
C ARG A 112 -9.20 7.46 -4.85
N LYS A 113 -10.42 7.97 -5.11
CA LYS A 113 -11.66 7.23 -4.85
C LYS A 113 -11.72 5.91 -5.62
N LEU A 114 -11.15 5.88 -6.82
CA LEU A 114 -11.07 4.69 -7.67
C LEU A 114 -9.74 3.93 -7.53
N SER A 115 -8.83 4.40 -6.65
CA SER A 115 -7.48 3.85 -6.47
C SER A 115 -6.64 3.81 -7.77
N ILE A 116 -7.00 4.59 -8.79
CA ILE A 116 -6.28 4.68 -10.06
C ILE A 116 -4.89 5.29 -9.87
N ASP A 117 -4.76 6.19 -8.89
CA ASP A 117 -3.49 6.82 -8.56
C ASP A 117 -2.42 5.82 -8.08
N GLU A 118 -2.81 4.64 -7.64
CA GLU A 118 -1.92 3.60 -7.14
C GLU A 118 -1.49 2.57 -8.22
N ILE A 119 -2.11 2.58 -9.41
CA ILE A 119 -1.76 1.65 -10.51
C ILE A 119 -0.25 1.67 -10.85
N PRO A 120 0.47 2.83 -10.85
CA PRO A 120 1.91 2.82 -11.12
C PRO A 120 2.74 1.98 -10.14
N GLN A 121 2.22 1.63 -8.95
CA GLN A 121 2.89 0.73 -8.00
C GLN A 121 3.05 -0.70 -8.53
N LEU A 122 2.27 -1.10 -9.54
CA LEU A 122 2.49 -2.38 -10.24
C LEU A 122 3.91 -2.47 -10.82
N LEU A 123 4.54 -1.34 -11.17
CA LEU A 123 5.96 -1.32 -11.55
C LEU A 123 6.87 -1.65 -10.36
N ASN A 124 6.53 -1.20 -9.14
CA ASN A 124 7.25 -1.62 -7.93
C ASN A 124 7.07 -3.12 -7.66
N VAL A 125 5.89 -3.68 -7.97
CA VAL A 125 5.67 -5.13 -7.87
C VAL A 125 6.55 -5.88 -8.86
N LEU A 126 6.60 -5.48 -10.13
CA LEU A 126 7.46 -6.12 -11.13
C LEU A 126 8.95 -6.02 -10.78
N LYS A 127 9.37 -4.88 -10.25
CA LYS A 127 10.75 -4.65 -9.79
C LYS A 127 11.12 -5.52 -8.58
N GLY A 128 10.15 -5.90 -7.74
CA GLY A 128 10.36 -6.70 -6.53
C GLY A 128 10.41 -5.89 -5.23
N ASP A 129 10.19 -4.58 -5.29
CA ASP A 129 10.07 -3.73 -4.11
C ASP A 129 8.77 -4.02 -3.34
N MET A 130 7.72 -4.44 -4.09
CA MET A 130 6.38 -4.70 -3.57
C MET A 130 5.84 -6.07 -4.03
N SER A 131 4.72 -6.45 -3.44
CA SER A 131 3.84 -7.56 -3.81
C SER A 131 2.45 -7.02 -4.18
N ILE A 132 1.63 -7.79 -4.86
CA ILE A 132 0.20 -7.47 -5.05
C ILE A 132 -0.49 -7.45 -3.69
N VAL A 133 -0.27 -8.48 -2.87
CA VAL A 133 -0.90 -8.63 -1.55
C VAL A 133 0.15 -8.60 -0.44
N GLY A 134 -0.05 -7.75 0.55
CA GLY A 134 0.83 -7.60 1.70
C GLY A 134 0.48 -6.40 2.58
N PRO A 135 1.19 -6.16 3.67
CA PRO A 135 1.04 -4.97 4.50
C PRO A 135 1.27 -3.69 3.68
N ARG A 136 0.45 -2.64 3.92
CA ARG A 136 0.64 -1.36 3.23
C ARG A 136 1.97 -0.71 3.62
N PRO A 137 2.81 -0.24 2.67
CA PRO A 137 4.10 0.35 3.00
C PRO A 137 3.93 1.71 3.70
N GLU A 138 4.63 1.90 4.82
CA GLU A 138 4.63 3.12 5.60
C GLU A 138 5.90 3.96 5.35
N VAL A 139 5.85 5.24 5.73
CA VAL A 139 7.02 6.13 5.64
C VAL A 139 8.06 5.75 6.71
N PRO A 140 9.38 5.95 6.45
CA PRO A 140 10.42 5.60 7.41
C PRO A 140 10.25 6.23 8.79
N ALA A 141 9.70 7.44 8.87
CA ALA A 141 9.42 8.09 10.14
C ALA A 141 8.47 7.28 11.05
N ILE A 142 7.51 6.54 10.46
CA ILE A 142 6.61 5.66 11.20
C ILE A 142 7.30 4.34 11.53
N THR A 143 7.96 3.72 10.56
CA THR A 143 8.55 2.39 10.76
C THR A 143 9.77 2.39 11.69
N ASN A 144 10.46 3.53 11.83
CA ASN A 144 11.57 3.68 12.76
C ASN A 144 11.12 3.65 14.24
N SER A 145 9.82 3.89 14.51
CA SER A 145 9.24 3.86 15.86
C SER A 145 8.52 2.54 16.17
N TYR A 146 8.60 1.54 15.28
CA TYR A 146 7.94 0.26 15.49
C TYR A 146 8.56 -0.52 16.67
N SER A 147 7.71 -1.07 17.51
CA SER A 147 8.09 -2.14 18.43
C SER A 147 8.50 -3.41 17.68
N ALA A 148 9.16 -4.34 18.34
CA ALA A 148 9.53 -5.62 17.74
C ALA A 148 8.32 -6.37 17.15
N LEU A 149 7.15 -6.30 17.79
CA LEU A 149 5.91 -6.88 17.28
C LEU A 149 5.43 -6.18 16.02
N GLN A 150 5.40 -4.84 16.02
CA GLN A 150 4.97 -4.06 14.87
C GLN A 150 5.91 -4.22 13.68
N ALA A 151 7.22 -4.40 13.92
CA ALA A 151 8.22 -4.61 12.88
C ALA A 151 8.02 -5.93 12.11
N ARG A 152 7.33 -6.93 12.66
CA ARG A 152 7.03 -8.20 11.97
C ARG A 152 6.30 -8.01 10.64
N ARG A 153 5.54 -6.93 10.48
CA ARG A 153 4.91 -6.61 9.19
C ARG A 153 5.91 -6.35 8.06
N LEU A 154 7.17 -6.10 8.39
CA LEU A 154 8.27 -5.90 7.44
C LEU A 154 8.98 -7.22 7.07
N GLU A 155 8.60 -8.35 7.66
CA GLU A 155 9.11 -9.70 7.32
C GLU A 155 8.64 -10.17 5.94
N VAL A 156 7.75 -9.42 5.28
CA VAL A 156 7.24 -9.69 3.94
C VAL A 156 7.28 -8.43 3.08
N ARG A 157 7.24 -8.60 1.74
CA ARG A 157 7.12 -7.45 0.83
C ARG A 157 5.81 -6.70 1.08
N PRO A 158 5.85 -5.36 1.11
CA PRO A 158 4.63 -4.56 1.24
C PRO A 158 3.73 -4.77 0.03
N GLY A 159 2.41 -4.70 0.26
CA GLY A 159 1.40 -4.96 -0.76
C GLY A 159 0.78 -3.71 -1.38
N LEU A 160 0.34 -3.84 -2.63
CA LEU A 160 -0.57 -2.89 -3.26
C LEU A 160 -1.94 -2.94 -2.58
N THR A 161 -2.41 -4.13 -2.25
CA THR A 161 -3.55 -4.39 -1.37
C THR A 161 -3.15 -5.33 -0.23
N GLY A 162 -4.03 -5.54 0.75
CA GLY A 162 -3.75 -6.40 1.90
C GLY A 162 -4.93 -6.53 2.84
N LEU A 163 -4.75 -7.35 3.87
CA LEU A 163 -5.82 -7.70 4.79
C LEU A 163 -6.39 -6.48 5.52
N ALA A 164 -5.55 -5.56 5.97
CA ALA A 164 -5.98 -4.30 6.59
C ALA A 164 -6.75 -3.41 5.61
N GLN A 165 -6.32 -3.34 4.34
CA GLN A 165 -6.97 -2.52 3.33
C GLN A 165 -8.39 -2.99 3.02
N ILE A 166 -8.64 -4.31 2.98
CA ILE A 166 -9.98 -4.85 2.71
C ILE A 166 -10.91 -4.86 3.93
N ASN A 167 -10.37 -4.66 5.14
CA ASN A 167 -11.14 -4.68 6.39
C ASN A 167 -11.33 -3.29 7.04
N GLY A 168 -11.11 -2.19 6.32
CA GLY A 168 -11.45 -0.86 6.83
C GLY A 168 -10.59 0.29 6.34
N ARG A 169 -9.42 0.03 5.71
CA ARG A 169 -8.52 1.07 5.17
C ARG A 169 -8.18 2.14 6.22
N SER A 170 -8.67 3.38 6.00
CA SER A 170 -8.45 4.52 6.89
C SER A 170 -9.39 4.56 8.11
N ASN A 171 -10.42 3.69 8.16
CA ASN A 171 -11.42 3.68 9.22
C ASN A 171 -11.06 2.79 10.40
N ILE A 172 -9.90 2.12 10.35
CA ILE A 172 -9.39 1.27 11.44
C ILE A 172 -8.17 1.93 12.08
N SER A 173 -7.99 1.70 13.39
CA SER A 173 -6.88 2.23 14.15
C SER A 173 -5.53 1.65 13.72
N HIS A 174 -4.43 2.26 14.19
CA HIS A 174 -3.08 1.79 13.90
C HIS A 174 -2.88 0.35 14.41
N GLY A 175 -3.27 0.07 15.65
CA GLY A 175 -3.17 -1.27 16.24
C GLY A 175 -3.97 -2.31 15.48
N GLN A 176 -5.18 -1.97 15.04
CA GLN A 176 -5.97 -2.87 14.19
C GLN A 176 -5.29 -3.18 12.85
N LYS A 177 -4.66 -2.16 12.20
CA LYS A 177 -3.87 -2.39 10.98
C LYS A 177 -2.72 -3.34 11.23
N ILE A 178 -1.94 -3.10 12.30
CA ILE A 178 -0.83 -3.97 12.70
C ILE A 178 -1.31 -5.40 12.95
N SER A 179 -2.41 -5.57 13.67
CA SER A 179 -2.99 -6.90 13.95
C SER A 179 -3.36 -7.65 12.66
N TYR A 180 -4.03 -6.99 11.71
CA TYR A 180 -4.33 -7.59 10.41
C TYR A 180 -3.08 -7.91 9.61
N ASP A 181 -2.07 -7.05 9.64
CA ASP A 181 -0.84 -7.24 8.90
C ASP A 181 -0.02 -8.40 9.46
N ILE A 182 0.07 -8.54 10.79
CA ILE A 182 0.74 -9.67 11.44
C ILE A 182 -0.01 -10.98 11.16
N HIS A 183 -1.36 -10.95 11.27
CA HIS A 183 -2.16 -12.12 10.91
C HIS A 183 -1.92 -12.57 9.47
N TYR A 184 -1.76 -11.63 8.54
CA TYR A 184 -1.41 -11.94 7.15
C TYR A 184 0.00 -12.57 7.05
N VAL A 185 1.00 -12.01 7.74
CA VAL A 185 2.38 -12.53 7.75
C VAL A 185 2.41 -13.99 8.23
N ASP A 186 1.63 -14.30 9.27
CA ASP A 186 1.57 -15.64 9.84
C ASP A 186 0.81 -16.67 8.98
N ASN A 187 -0.05 -16.20 8.04
CA ASN A 187 -0.97 -17.06 7.30
C ASN A 187 -0.91 -16.86 5.77
N ILE A 188 0.27 -16.61 5.22
CA ILE A 188 0.45 -16.42 3.77
C ILE A 188 0.06 -17.69 3.03
N SER A 189 -0.88 -17.57 2.08
CA SER A 189 -1.32 -18.67 1.23
C SER A 189 -1.90 -18.16 -0.08
N PHE A 190 -1.84 -19.00 -1.13
CA PHE A 190 -2.41 -18.67 -2.44
C PHE A 190 -3.91 -18.31 -2.36
N TRP A 191 -4.69 -19.10 -1.64
CA TRP A 191 -6.12 -18.83 -1.48
C TRP A 191 -6.41 -17.59 -0.63
N GLY A 192 -5.54 -17.30 0.35
CA GLY A 192 -5.58 -16.05 1.13
C GLY A 192 -5.38 -14.84 0.22
N ASP A 193 -4.32 -14.84 -0.57
CA ASP A 193 -4.00 -13.77 -1.52
C ASP A 193 -5.10 -13.60 -2.57
N PHE A 194 -5.58 -14.69 -3.16
CA PHE A 194 -6.66 -14.66 -4.14
C PHE A 194 -7.94 -14.04 -3.56
N LYS A 195 -8.34 -14.45 -2.34
CA LYS A 195 -9.49 -13.86 -1.65
C LYS A 195 -9.32 -12.36 -1.39
N ILE A 196 -8.12 -11.94 -0.99
CA ILE A 196 -7.82 -10.52 -0.76
C ILE A 196 -7.93 -9.73 -2.06
N VAL A 197 -7.39 -10.23 -3.17
CA VAL A 197 -7.49 -9.59 -4.50
C VAL A 197 -8.95 -9.45 -4.92
N VAL A 198 -9.75 -10.52 -4.83
CA VAL A 198 -11.17 -10.48 -5.17
C VAL A 198 -11.93 -9.48 -4.30
N LYS A 199 -11.73 -9.52 -2.96
CA LYS A 199 -12.36 -8.55 -2.05
C LYS A 199 -11.92 -7.11 -2.35
N THR A 200 -10.68 -6.89 -2.76
CA THR A 200 -10.19 -5.55 -3.15
C THR A 200 -11.01 -4.96 -4.28
N LEU A 201 -11.34 -5.75 -5.30
CA LEU A 201 -12.20 -5.29 -6.39
C LEU A 201 -13.56 -4.82 -5.86
N PHE A 202 -14.21 -5.60 -4.99
CA PHE A 202 -15.47 -5.19 -4.38
C PHE A 202 -15.35 -3.92 -3.54
N VAL A 203 -14.29 -3.80 -2.72
CA VAL A 203 -14.06 -2.61 -1.88
C VAL A 203 -13.81 -1.35 -2.71
N VAL A 204 -13.07 -1.48 -3.83
CA VAL A 204 -12.82 -0.37 -4.76
C VAL A 204 -14.11 0.05 -5.45
N PHE A 205 -14.92 -0.90 -5.95
CA PHE A 205 -16.20 -0.61 -6.61
C PHE A 205 -17.26 -0.09 -5.63
N ALA A 206 -17.31 -0.63 -4.41
CA ALA A 206 -18.22 -0.16 -3.36
C ALA A 206 -17.82 1.21 -2.78
N ARG A 207 -16.63 1.74 -3.15
CA ARG A 207 -16.11 3.05 -2.71
C ARG A 207 -16.02 3.22 -1.19
N THR A 208 -15.89 2.13 -0.45
CA THR A 208 -15.78 2.17 1.02
C THR A 208 -14.36 2.56 1.45
N GLY A 209 -14.25 3.59 2.32
CA GLY A 209 -12.99 3.98 2.98
C GLY A 209 -11.93 4.63 2.05
N ALA A 210 -12.31 5.13 0.87
CA ALA A 210 -11.45 5.95 0.02
C ALA A 210 -11.70 7.44 0.27
N TYR A 211 -10.66 8.22 0.50
CA TYR A 211 -10.66 9.68 0.67
C TYR A 211 -9.70 10.33 -0.32
#